data_6ebec488b4916bb40b6cbf3cbcea4c41
#
_entry.id   6ebec488b4916bb40b6cbf3cbcea4c41
#
_cell.length_a   1.000
_cell.length_b   1.000
_cell.length_c   1.000
_cell.angle_alpha   90.00
_cell.angle_beta   90.00
_cell.angle_gamma   90.00
#
_symmetry.space_group_name_H-M   'P 1'
#
loop_
_entity.id
_entity.type
_entity.pdbx_description
1 polymer ?
#
loop_
_entity_poly.entity_id
_entity_poly.type
_entity_poly.pdbx_seq_one_letter_code
_entity_poly.pdbx_strand_id
1 'polypeptide(L)'
;MKPEFILNFWLDEVGPDYWHTSDNSLDGLIEQKFYKTLEYILSGGYSLWLTYPSGTLAYIIVLDQFSRNIFRGEKRCFAADRVAIAASKQSIKYGFDLKINEPARQFFYMPLMHSENLYDQEKCIRQILEKLPYSGSNLLKHAQAHRELIRSFGRFPSRNSQLGRSNTLFEQEYIDQGGYQALLSKPKSYVA
;
A
#
# COMPACT_ATOMS: atom_id res chain seq x y z
N MET A 1 -11.72 2.99 19.44
CA MET A 1 -12.09 2.74 18.03
C MET A 1 -12.34 1.24 17.85
N LYS A 2 -13.32 0.84 17.04
CA LYS A 2 -13.55 -0.55 16.65
C LYS A 2 -13.17 -0.72 15.18
N PRO A 3 -12.67 -1.90 14.74
CA PRO A 3 -12.29 -2.15 13.33
C PRO A 3 -13.41 -1.89 12.33
N GLU A 4 -14.66 -2.18 12.71
CA GLU A 4 -15.84 -2.03 11.85
C GLU A 4 -16.02 -0.59 11.38
N PHE A 5 -15.69 0.42 12.21
CA PHE A 5 -15.76 1.83 11.80
C PHE A 5 -14.77 2.17 10.67
N ILE A 6 -13.57 1.57 10.72
CA ILE A 6 -12.56 1.76 9.68
C ILE A 6 -12.99 1.06 8.40
N LEU A 7 -13.48 -0.18 8.52
CA LEU A 7 -13.90 -0.97 7.37
C LEU A 7 -15.11 -0.36 6.68
N ASN A 8 -16.15 0.02 7.43
CA ASN A 8 -17.34 0.67 6.86
C ASN A 8 -16.94 1.98 6.16
N PHE A 9 -16.12 2.82 6.80
CA PHE A 9 -15.67 4.06 6.19
C PHE A 9 -14.90 3.80 4.88
N TRP A 10 -13.88 2.92 4.93
CA TRP A 10 -13.00 2.72 3.77
C TRP A 10 -13.63 1.90 2.66
N LEU A 11 -14.34 0.82 3.00
CA LEU A 11 -14.86 -0.11 2.02
C LEU A 11 -16.22 0.30 1.46
N ASP A 12 -17.07 0.92 2.30
CA ASP A 12 -18.47 1.20 1.95
C ASP A 12 -18.70 2.69 1.67
N GLU A 13 -18.21 3.63 2.53
CA GLU A 13 -18.43 5.07 2.35
C GLU A 13 -17.50 5.65 1.27
N VAL A 14 -16.19 5.31 1.30
CA VAL A 14 -15.21 5.75 0.30
C VAL A 14 -15.32 4.90 -0.98
N GLY A 15 -15.22 3.60 -0.85
CA GLY A 15 -15.41 2.64 -1.92
C GLY A 15 -14.24 2.55 -2.93
N PRO A 16 -14.34 1.55 -3.84
CA PRO A 16 -13.24 1.20 -4.76
C PRO A 16 -12.81 2.31 -5.72
N ASP A 17 -13.73 3.18 -6.11
CA ASP A 17 -13.47 4.25 -7.09
C ASP A 17 -12.51 5.32 -6.53
N TYR A 18 -12.44 5.46 -5.20
CA TYR A 18 -11.64 6.49 -4.54
C TYR A 18 -10.38 5.96 -3.82
N TRP A 19 -10.21 4.64 -3.66
CA TRP A 19 -9.07 4.08 -2.90
C TRP A 19 -7.69 4.49 -3.44
N HIS A 20 -7.59 4.76 -4.75
CA HIS A 20 -6.33 5.07 -5.41
C HIS A 20 -6.28 6.49 -5.98
N THR A 21 -7.23 7.33 -5.59
CA THR A 21 -7.27 8.73 -6.03
C THR A 21 -6.50 9.62 -5.06
N SER A 22 -6.04 10.76 -5.57
CA SER A 22 -5.48 11.82 -4.74
C SER A 22 -6.55 12.91 -4.61
N ASP A 23 -7.12 13.04 -3.42
CA ASP A 23 -8.19 13.99 -3.12
C ASP A 23 -7.92 14.64 -1.76
N ASN A 24 -7.65 15.94 -1.76
CA ASN A 24 -7.33 16.69 -0.54
C ASN A 24 -8.52 16.74 0.44
N SER A 25 -9.77 16.68 -0.05
CA SER A 25 -10.93 16.67 0.83
C SER A 25 -11.06 15.33 1.57
N LEU A 26 -10.81 14.23 0.86
CA LEU A 26 -10.74 12.90 1.46
C LEU A 26 -9.57 12.78 2.45
N ASP A 27 -8.39 13.34 2.10
CA ASP A 27 -7.23 13.36 2.98
C ASP A 27 -7.55 14.06 4.31
N GLY A 28 -8.16 15.25 4.26
CA GLY A 28 -8.57 16.00 5.46
C GLY A 28 -9.64 15.27 6.29
N LEU A 29 -10.58 14.59 5.65
CA LEU A 29 -11.59 13.79 6.33
C LEU A 29 -10.97 12.58 7.05
N ILE A 30 -10.03 11.89 6.40
CA ILE A 30 -9.30 10.76 7.00
C ILE A 30 -8.46 11.24 8.18
N GLU A 31 -7.77 12.36 8.05
CA GLU A 31 -7.00 12.96 9.14
C GLU A 31 -7.89 13.26 10.35
N GLN A 32 -8.98 13.98 10.13
CA GLN A 32 -9.93 14.33 11.18
C GLN A 32 -10.47 13.11 11.94
N LYS A 33 -10.83 12.06 11.21
CA LYS A 33 -11.47 10.85 11.79
C LYS A 33 -10.46 9.89 12.42
N PHE A 34 -9.27 9.71 11.83
CA PHE A 34 -8.41 8.56 12.12
C PHE A 34 -6.98 8.90 12.54
N TYR A 35 -6.57 10.18 12.60
CA TYR A 35 -5.23 10.56 13.05
C TYR A 35 -4.89 9.95 14.42
N LYS A 36 -5.77 10.10 15.41
CA LYS A 36 -5.56 9.55 16.77
C LYS A 36 -5.48 8.02 16.78
N THR A 37 -6.20 7.37 15.88
CA THR A 37 -6.17 5.91 15.73
C THR A 37 -4.83 5.45 15.17
N LEU A 38 -4.32 6.14 14.15
CA LEU A 38 -3.00 5.89 13.58
C LEU A 38 -1.89 6.07 14.62
N GLU A 39 -1.89 7.19 15.36
CA GLU A 39 -0.89 7.43 16.42
C GLU A 39 -0.97 6.37 17.53
N TYR A 40 -2.17 5.93 17.91
CA TYR A 40 -2.33 4.89 18.91
C TYR A 40 -1.81 3.53 18.41
N ILE A 41 -2.05 3.17 17.16
CA ILE A 41 -1.49 1.96 16.54
C ILE A 41 0.04 2.04 16.51
N LEU A 42 0.61 3.18 16.10
CA LEU A 42 2.06 3.38 16.04
C LEU A 42 2.73 3.29 17.42
N SER A 43 2.00 3.61 18.49
CA SER A 43 2.45 3.40 19.88
C SER A 43 2.27 1.96 20.40
N GLY A 44 1.83 1.02 19.55
CA GLY A 44 1.59 -0.38 19.92
C GLY A 44 0.16 -0.71 20.34
N GLY A 45 -0.76 0.24 20.24
CA GLY A 45 -2.19 0.03 20.56
C GLY A 45 -2.89 -0.88 19.56
N TYR A 46 -4.08 -1.32 19.92
CA TYR A 46 -4.93 -2.23 19.14
C TYR A 46 -4.28 -3.53 18.67
N SER A 47 -3.25 -4.04 19.35
CA SER A 47 -2.56 -5.29 18.99
C SER A 47 -3.51 -6.50 18.93
N LEU A 48 -4.60 -6.50 19.70
CA LEU A 48 -5.63 -7.54 19.63
C LEU A 48 -6.34 -7.61 18.25
N TRP A 49 -6.32 -6.54 17.46
CA TRP A 49 -6.88 -6.58 16.11
C TRP A 49 -6.09 -7.53 15.19
N LEU A 50 -4.83 -7.78 15.48
CA LEU A 50 -3.99 -8.71 14.73
C LEU A 50 -4.31 -10.20 14.98
N THR A 51 -5.28 -10.51 15.84
CA THR A 51 -5.64 -11.89 16.18
C THR A 51 -6.79 -12.45 15.33
N TYR A 52 -7.41 -11.63 14.45
CA TYR A 52 -8.51 -12.06 13.60
C TYR A 52 -8.57 -11.25 12.28
N PRO A 53 -9.19 -11.82 11.21
CA PRO A 53 -9.09 -11.29 9.84
C PRO A 53 -9.53 -9.84 9.66
N SER A 54 -10.75 -9.49 10.10
CA SER A 54 -11.30 -8.13 9.91
C SER A 54 -10.55 -7.09 10.74
N GLY A 55 -10.15 -7.43 11.96
CA GLY A 55 -9.29 -6.56 12.79
C GLY A 55 -7.94 -6.31 12.11
N THR A 56 -7.29 -7.37 11.60
CA THR A 56 -6.01 -7.23 10.89
C THR A 56 -6.15 -6.40 9.62
N LEU A 57 -7.24 -6.56 8.87
CA LEU A 57 -7.52 -5.74 7.69
C LEU A 57 -7.61 -4.26 8.05
N ALA A 58 -8.41 -3.91 9.07
CA ALA A 58 -8.54 -2.52 9.55
C ALA A 58 -7.19 -1.96 10.02
N TYR A 59 -6.41 -2.75 10.75
CA TYR A 59 -5.06 -2.38 11.20
C TYR A 59 -4.14 -2.03 10.02
N ILE A 60 -4.13 -2.87 8.98
CA ILE A 60 -3.32 -2.65 7.78
C ILE A 60 -3.81 -1.42 7.00
N ILE A 61 -5.13 -1.23 6.83
CA ILE A 61 -5.68 -0.05 6.15
C ILE A 61 -5.23 1.25 6.84
N VAL A 62 -5.31 1.32 8.16
CA VAL A 62 -4.85 2.51 8.90
C VAL A 62 -3.36 2.76 8.68
N LEU A 63 -2.53 1.73 8.76
CA LEU A 63 -1.08 1.88 8.63
C LEU A 63 -0.62 2.15 7.20
N ASP A 64 -1.22 1.48 6.20
CA ASP A 64 -0.75 1.56 4.83
C ASP A 64 -1.48 2.60 3.99
N GLN A 65 -2.80 2.76 4.17
CA GLN A 65 -3.59 3.68 3.38
C GLN A 65 -3.74 5.04 4.08
N PHE A 66 -4.27 5.06 5.31
CA PHE A 66 -4.54 6.32 6.00
C PHE A 66 -3.27 7.10 6.33
N SER A 67 -2.15 6.45 6.63
CA SER A 67 -0.88 7.13 6.80
C SER A 67 -0.47 7.93 5.55
N ARG A 68 -0.72 7.39 4.36
CA ARG A 68 -0.43 8.06 3.08
C ARG A 68 -1.37 9.22 2.79
N ASN A 69 -2.61 9.15 3.21
CA ASN A 69 -3.56 10.26 3.10
C ASN A 69 -3.21 11.37 4.11
N ILE A 70 -3.06 11.02 5.41
CA ILE A 70 -2.83 11.97 6.51
C ILE A 70 -1.51 12.73 6.33
N PHE A 71 -0.45 12.05 5.90
CA PHE A 71 0.90 12.63 5.77
C PHE A 71 1.34 12.77 4.31
N ARG A 72 0.39 13.02 3.41
CA ARG A 72 0.71 13.16 1.98
C ARG A 72 1.78 14.22 1.73
N GLY A 73 2.84 13.84 1.03
CA GLY A 73 3.97 14.72 0.76
C GLY A 73 5.03 14.79 1.86
N GLU A 74 4.81 14.18 3.01
CA GLU A 74 5.73 14.17 4.13
C GLU A 74 6.47 12.82 4.29
N LYS A 75 7.66 12.87 4.90
CA LYS A 75 8.42 11.67 5.28
C LYS A 75 7.61 10.71 6.17
N ARG A 76 6.72 11.26 7.01
CA ARG A 76 5.88 10.50 7.95
C ARG A 76 4.96 9.50 7.27
N CYS A 77 4.59 9.71 6.01
CA CYS A 77 3.71 8.78 5.28
C CYS A 77 4.31 7.37 5.12
N PHE A 78 5.64 7.22 5.28
CA PHE A 78 6.36 5.93 5.20
C PHE A 78 6.71 5.36 6.57
N ALA A 79 6.45 6.08 7.67
CA ALA A 79 6.86 5.66 9.02
C ALA A 79 6.19 4.34 9.46
N ALA A 80 4.98 4.08 8.96
CA ALA A 80 4.20 2.90 9.29
C ALA A 80 4.52 1.66 8.42
N ASP A 81 5.26 1.82 7.31
CA ASP A 81 5.47 0.76 6.29
C ASP A 81 6.00 -0.54 6.90
N ARG A 82 6.98 -0.48 7.80
CA ARG A 82 7.56 -1.69 8.43
C ARG A 82 6.53 -2.50 9.22
N VAL A 83 5.66 -1.81 9.95
CA VAL A 83 4.62 -2.45 10.77
C VAL A 83 3.52 -3.01 9.87
N ALA A 84 3.09 -2.26 8.85
CA ALA A 84 2.12 -2.71 7.86
C ALA A 84 2.60 -3.96 7.11
N ILE A 85 3.86 -3.97 6.66
CA ILE A 85 4.48 -5.13 5.99
C ILE A 85 4.51 -6.36 6.91
N ALA A 86 4.88 -6.18 8.18
CA ALA A 86 4.89 -7.27 9.16
C ALA A 86 3.49 -7.84 9.38
N ALA A 87 2.47 -6.99 9.57
CA ALA A 87 1.08 -7.38 9.71
C ALA A 87 0.55 -8.11 8.46
N SER A 88 0.88 -7.60 7.26
CA SER A 88 0.57 -8.25 5.98
C SER A 88 1.17 -9.65 5.89
N LYS A 89 2.47 -9.80 6.12
CA LYS A 89 3.15 -11.11 6.08
C LYS A 89 2.56 -12.11 7.05
N GLN A 90 2.25 -11.66 8.26
CA GLN A 90 1.65 -12.49 9.30
C GLN A 90 0.23 -12.94 8.94
N SER A 91 -0.60 -12.02 8.42
CA SER A 91 -1.97 -12.32 8.01
C SER A 91 -2.03 -13.33 6.86
N ILE A 92 -1.14 -13.19 5.86
CA ILE A 92 -1.02 -14.14 4.76
C ILE A 92 -0.58 -15.52 5.29
N LYS A 93 0.37 -15.56 6.23
CA LYS A 93 0.82 -16.82 6.86
C LYS A 93 -0.29 -17.55 7.58
N TYR A 94 -1.22 -16.83 8.21
CA TYR A 94 -2.36 -17.41 8.91
C TYR A 94 -3.61 -17.60 8.03
N GLY A 95 -3.56 -17.23 6.76
CA GLY A 95 -4.69 -17.32 5.83
C GLY A 95 -5.84 -16.36 6.16
N PHE A 96 -5.55 -15.24 6.87
CA PHE A 96 -6.57 -14.24 7.19
C PHE A 96 -7.06 -13.52 5.94
N ASP A 97 -6.19 -13.30 4.97
CA ASP A 97 -6.52 -12.74 3.66
C ASP A 97 -7.63 -13.55 2.96
N LEU A 98 -7.61 -14.88 3.06
CA LEU A 98 -8.60 -15.76 2.45
C LEU A 98 -9.97 -15.73 3.14
N LYS A 99 -10.07 -15.12 4.32
CA LYS A 99 -11.34 -14.92 5.04
C LYS A 99 -12.04 -13.60 4.70
N ILE A 100 -11.41 -12.78 3.89
CA ILE A 100 -11.95 -11.50 3.40
C ILE A 100 -12.21 -11.64 1.90
N ASN A 101 -13.36 -11.17 1.44
CA ASN A 101 -13.73 -11.22 0.03
C ASN A 101 -13.02 -10.14 -0.81
N GLU A 102 -12.93 -10.37 -2.12
CA GLU A 102 -12.57 -9.32 -3.08
C GLU A 102 -13.65 -8.24 -3.15
N PRO A 103 -13.32 -6.98 -3.44
CA PRO A 103 -11.97 -6.48 -3.69
C PRO A 103 -11.18 -6.11 -2.43
N ALA A 104 -11.79 -6.16 -1.23
CA ALA A 104 -11.16 -5.70 0.02
C ALA A 104 -9.88 -6.50 0.39
N ARG A 105 -9.80 -7.75 -0.03
CA ARG A 105 -8.63 -8.62 0.18
C ARG A 105 -7.32 -8.00 -0.31
N GLN A 106 -7.34 -7.14 -1.33
CA GLN A 106 -6.15 -6.49 -1.88
C GLN A 106 -5.31 -5.76 -0.84
N PHE A 107 -5.95 -5.18 0.20
CA PHE A 107 -5.25 -4.42 1.23
C PHE A 107 -4.29 -5.26 2.07
N PHE A 108 -4.45 -6.58 2.12
CA PHE A 108 -3.43 -7.46 2.71
C PHE A 108 -2.14 -7.51 1.89
N TYR A 109 -2.18 -7.23 0.58
CA TYR A 109 -1.03 -7.35 -0.32
C TYR A 109 -0.36 -6.02 -0.63
N MET A 110 -1.09 -4.90 -0.49
CA MET A 110 -0.58 -3.57 -0.81
C MET A 110 0.65 -3.16 0.01
N PRO A 111 0.79 -3.49 1.31
CA PRO A 111 2.04 -3.20 2.02
C PRO A 111 3.27 -3.87 1.41
N LEU A 112 3.13 -5.05 0.81
CA LEU A 112 4.22 -5.72 0.10
C LEU A 112 4.59 -4.98 -1.19
N MET A 113 3.60 -4.44 -1.91
CA MET A 113 3.79 -3.61 -3.10
C MET A 113 4.52 -2.29 -2.77
N HIS A 114 4.33 -1.78 -1.56
CA HIS A 114 4.98 -0.56 -1.08
C HIS A 114 6.39 -0.79 -0.49
N SER A 115 6.82 -2.05 -0.36
CA SER A 115 8.15 -2.41 0.16
C SER A 115 9.26 -2.12 -0.84
N GLU A 116 10.38 -1.54 -0.36
CA GLU A 116 11.62 -1.41 -1.15
C GLU A 116 12.48 -2.71 -1.11
N ASN A 117 11.81 -3.88 -1.05
CA ASN A 117 12.44 -5.20 -1.04
C ASN A 117 11.89 -6.06 -2.19
N LEU A 118 12.76 -6.55 -3.06
CA LEU A 118 12.36 -7.32 -4.25
C LEU A 118 11.59 -8.60 -3.91
N TYR A 119 11.95 -9.29 -2.83
CA TYR A 119 11.21 -10.48 -2.39
C TYR A 119 9.75 -10.16 -2.03
N ASP A 120 9.50 -9.02 -1.38
CA ASP A 120 8.16 -8.58 -1.04
C ASP A 120 7.36 -8.23 -2.30
N GLN A 121 8.00 -7.59 -3.28
CA GLN A 121 7.41 -7.27 -4.57
C GLN A 121 6.98 -8.54 -5.33
N GLU A 122 7.86 -9.53 -5.43
CA GLU A 122 7.57 -10.80 -6.08
C GLU A 122 6.47 -11.59 -5.34
N LYS A 123 6.48 -11.53 -4.00
CA LYS A 123 5.42 -12.13 -3.18
C LYS A 123 4.08 -11.44 -3.42
N CYS A 124 4.05 -10.09 -3.50
CA CYS A 124 2.84 -9.33 -3.81
C CYS A 124 2.22 -9.77 -5.13
N ILE A 125 3.01 -9.81 -6.21
CA ILE A 125 2.54 -10.23 -7.54
C ILE A 125 1.93 -11.63 -7.50
N ARG A 126 2.60 -12.59 -6.84
CA ARG A 126 2.06 -13.94 -6.67
C ARG A 126 0.72 -13.95 -5.95
N GLN A 127 0.60 -13.22 -4.83
CA GLN A 127 -0.66 -13.17 -4.10
C GLN A 127 -1.80 -12.57 -4.95
N ILE A 128 -1.52 -11.52 -5.71
CA ILE A 128 -2.52 -10.92 -6.60
C ILE A 128 -2.98 -11.92 -7.67
N LEU A 129 -2.03 -12.57 -8.36
CA LEU A 129 -2.33 -13.55 -9.40
C LEU A 129 -3.15 -14.74 -8.90
N GLU A 130 -2.80 -15.26 -7.71
CA GLU A 130 -3.41 -16.47 -7.17
C GLU A 130 -4.73 -16.18 -6.42
N LYS A 131 -4.85 -15.01 -5.78
CA LYS A 131 -5.89 -14.75 -4.78
C LYS A 131 -6.86 -13.62 -5.13
N LEU A 132 -6.63 -12.89 -6.24
CA LEU A 132 -7.52 -11.83 -6.73
C LEU A 132 -7.93 -12.05 -8.20
N PRO A 133 -8.53 -13.19 -8.55
CA PRO A 133 -8.86 -13.52 -9.93
C PRO A 133 -9.88 -12.56 -10.56
N TYR A 134 -10.75 -11.94 -9.76
CA TYR A 134 -11.83 -11.08 -10.27
C TYR A 134 -11.48 -9.59 -10.23
N SER A 135 -10.77 -9.13 -9.20
CA SER A 135 -10.50 -7.68 -8.98
C SER A 135 -9.03 -7.30 -9.16
N GLY A 136 -8.12 -8.25 -9.33
CA GLY A 136 -6.68 -8.01 -9.26
C GLY A 136 -6.03 -7.42 -10.51
N SER A 137 -6.72 -7.34 -11.66
CA SER A 137 -6.09 -7.01 -12.94
C SER A 137 -5.41 -5.63 -12.97
N ASN A 138 -6.06 -4.62 -12.42
CA ASN A 138 -5.49 -3.27 -12.33
C ASN A 138 -4.37 -3.21 -11.30
N LEU A 139 -4.58 -3.77 -10.11
CA LEU A 139 -3.57 -3.83 -9.05
C LEU A 139 -2.30 -4.56 -9.52
N LEU A 140 -2.46 -5.62 -10.33
CA LEU A 140 -1.33 -6.38 -10.90
C LEU A 140 -0.43 -5.50 -11.79
N LYS A 141 -1.01 -4.62 -12.61
CA LYS A 141 -0.24 -3.68 -13.43
C LYS A 141 0.64 -2.78 -12.55
N HIS A 142 0.06 -2.24 -11.48
CA HIS A 142 0.78 -1.40 -10.52
C HIS A 142 1.86 -2.20 -9.77
N ALA A 143 1.55 -3.41 -9.31
CA ALA A 143 2.52 -4.26 -8.63
C ALA A 143 3.72 -4.62 -9.53
N GLN A 144 3.48 -4.91 -10.82
CA GLN A 144 4.53 -5.16 -11.79
C GLN A 144 5.40 -3.93 -12.03
N ALA A 145 4.79 -2.74 -12.13
CA ALA A 145 5.54 -1.49 -12.28
C ALA A 145 6.41 -1.19 -11.05
N HIS A 146 5.86 -1.37 -9.85
CA HIS A 146 6.62 -1.21 -8.60
C HIS A 146 7.80 -2.19 -8.52
N ARG A 147 7.57 -3.48 -8.86
CA ARG A 147 8.66 -4.47 -8.93
C ARG A 147 9.77 -4.03 -9.87
N GLU A 148 9.44 -3.53 -11.07
CA GLU A 148 10.46 -3.07 -12.02
C GLU A 148 11.28 -1.90 -11.47
N LEU A 149 10.65 -0.98 -10.72
CA LEU A 149 11.40 0.09 -10.04
C LEU A 149 12.37 -0.47 -9.01
N ILE A 150 11.93 -1.43 -8.18
CA ILE A 150 12.80 -2.03 -7.18
C ILE A 150 13.91 -2.88 -7.82
N ARG A 151 13.64 -3.54 -8.94
CA ARG A 151 14.69 -4.24 -9.73
C ARG A 151 15.73 -3.29 -10.29
N SER A 152 15.28 -2.13 -10.83
CA SER A 152 16.15 -1.17 -11.50
C SER A 152 16.95 -0.32 -10.52
N PHE A 153 16.32 0.13 -9.42
CA PHE A 153 16.88 1.15 -8.54
C PHE A 153 17.13 0.68 -7.10
N GLY A 154 16.60 -0.48 -6.71
CA GLY A 154 16.63 -0.97 -5.32
C GLY A 154 15.74 -0.19 -4.36
N ARG A 155 15.09 0.88 -4.84
CA ARG A 155 14.22 1.79 -4.07
C ARG A 155 13.25 2.51 -5.00
N PHE A 156 12.29 3.25 -4.41
CA PHE A 156 11.40 4.12 -5.18
C PHE A 156 12.02 5.52 -5.32
N PRO A 157 12.47 5.94 -6.53
CA PRO A 157 13.04 7.27 -6.75
C PRO A 157 12.10 8.41 -6.35
N SER A 158 10.79 8.23 -6.53
CA SER A 158 9.76 9.20 -6.14
C SER A 158 9.73 9.54 -4.64
N ARG A 159 10.30 8.70 -3.78
CA ARG A 159 10.39 8.93 -2.34
C ARG A 159 11.65 9.69 -1.92
N ASN A 160 12.61 9.87 -2.83
CA ASN A 160 13.94 10.36 -2.48
C ASN A 160 13.89 11.75 -1.83
N SER A 161 13.16 12.69 -2.41
CA SER A 161 13.03 14.05 -1.86
C SER A 161 12.44 14.06 -0.44
N GLN A 162 11.36 13.30 -0.22
CA GLN A 162 10.68 13.22 1.08
C GLN A 162 11.54 12.53 2.15
N LEU A 163 12.38 11.55 1.73
CA LEU A 163 13.27 10.81 2.64
C LEU A 163 14.66 11.44 2.78
N GLY A 164 14.91 12.60 2.17
CA GLY A 164 16.21 13.28 2.19
C GLY A 164 17.31 12.48 1.48
N ARG A 165 16.95 11.69 0.46
CA ARG A 165 17.88 10.91 -0.36
C ARG A 165 18.16 11.67 -1.66
N SER A 166 19.44 11.76 -2.07
CA SER A 166 19.81 12.29 -3.38
C SER A 166 19.50 11.28 -4.48
N ASN A 167 19.07 11.77 -5.64
CA ASN A 167 18.92 10.94 -6.83
C ASN A 167 20.28 10.56 -7.41
N THR A 168 20.42 9.34 -7.88
CA THR A 168 21.49 8.97 -8.82
C THR A 168 21.19 9.56 -10.20
N LEU A 169 22.19 9.57 -11.11
CA LEU A 169 21.97 10.03 -12.49
C LEU A 169 20.85 9.25 -13.18
N PHE A 170 20.82 7.93 -13.03
CA PHE A 170 19.80 7.07 -13.63
C PHE A 170 18.40 7.29 -13.04
N GLU A 171 18.31 7.55 -11.74
CA GLU A 171 17.02 7.89 -11.10
C GLU A 171 16.49 9.25 -11.57
N GLN A 172 17.40 10.24 -11.73
CA GLN A 172 17.02 11.55 -12.27
C GLN A 172 16.53 11.43 -13.71
N GLU A 173 17.25 10.70 -14.55
CA GLU A 173 16.87 10.45 -15.94
C GLU A 173 15.49 9.75 -16.04
N TYR A 174 15.23 8.78 -15.18
CA TYR A 174 13.90 8.14 -15.05
C TYR A 174 12.80 9.15 -14.70
N ILE A 175 13.05 10.04 -13.73
CA ILE A 175 12.10 11.07 -13.32
C ILE A 175 11.82 12.04 -14.46
N ASP A 176 12.87 12.51 -15.15
CA ASP A 176 12.79 13.47 -16.27
C ASP A 176 12.05 12.88 -17.49
N GLN A 177 12.08 11.56 -17.67
CA GLN A 177 11.32 10.83 -18.70
C GLN A 177 9.85 10.58 -18.33
N GLY A 178 9.34 11.21 -17.27
CA GLY A 178 7.94 11.10 -16.84
C GLY A 178 7.69 10.05 -15.75
N GLY A 179 8.73 9.42 -15.21
CA GLY A 179 8.68 8.60 -14.01
C GLY A 179 7.65 7.47 -14.05
N TYR A 180 6.89 7.34 -12.99
CA TYR A 180 5.94 6.25 -12.82
C TYR A 180 4.82 6.21 -13.88
N GLN A 181 4.31 7.36 -14.31
CA GLN A 181 3.25 7.43 -15.31
C GLN A 181 3.74 6.93 -16.68
N ALA A 182 4.94 7.32 -17.07
CA ALA A 182 5.56 6.82 -18.29
C ALA A 182 5.81 5.30 -18.24
N LEU A 183 6.14 4.76 -17.06
CA LEU A 183 6.32 3.32 -16.88
C LEU A 183 5.00 2.56 -17.04
N LEU A 184 3.89 3.08 -16.52
CA LEU A 184 2.57 2.46 -16.63
C LEU A 184 2.02 2.47 -18.07
N SER A 185 2.40 3.48 -18.88
CA SER A 185 1.93 3.62 -20.26
C SER A 185 2.73 2.79 -21.28
N LYS A 186 3.90 2.27 -20.90
CA LYS A 186 4.70 1.42 -21.81
C LYS A 186 3.96 0.11 -22.09
N PRO A 187 3.81 -0.27 -23.38
CA PRO A 187 3.28 -1.60 -23.70
C PRO A 187 4.21 -2.66 -23.11
N LYS A 188 3.64 -3.72 -22.53
CA LYS A 188 4.42 -4.85 -22.00
C LYS A 188 5.22 -5.46 -23.12
N SER A 189 6.53 -5.19 -23.19
CA SER A 189 7.44 -6.07 -23.92
C SER A 189 7.53 -7.35 -23.09
N TYR A 190 6.89 -8.41 -23.54
CA TYR A 190 7.17 -9.76 -23.07
C TYR A 190 8.62 -10.06 -23.42
N VAL A 191 9.53 -9.85 -22.46
CA VAL A 191 10.84 -10.46 -22.57
C VAL A 191 10.63 -11.93 -22.22
N ALA A 192 10.80 -12.76 -23.24
CA ALA A 192 10.76 -14.22 -23.16
C ALA A 192 11.85 -14.73 -22.20
#